data_e85db3b00238a584b4f5f762ff4018c5
#
_entry.id   e85db3b00238a584b4f5f762ff4018c5
#
_cell.length_a   1.000
_cell.length_b   1.000
_cell.length_c   1.000
_cell.angle_alpha   90.00
_cell.angle_beta   90.00
_cell.angle_gamma   90.00
#
_symmetry.space_group_name_H-M   'P 1'
#
loop_
_entity.id
_entity.type
_entity.pdbx_description
1 polymer ?
#
loop_
_entity_poly.entity_id
_entity_poly.type
_entity_poly.pdbx_seq_one_letter_code
_entity_poly.pdbx_strand_id
1 'polypeptide(L)'
;MATFDIAFHTRLEDVVVLQTFVSTDIQTADSITVAGASHGMSGTYTVISTEPYLYIGKDAEGDLLFDWSVIMENQVLYADAGEDVERSVATGTITWTQTCTWITNQMVLDWLGISPASANDTAFITVCTDAANALAYRRRRESGYTDSLSTVPSGDVKLGTIMYAGSLYRQRGSVDSYQSFEAFAGGGAPVGSMGEILRLWGCNRAQVA
;
A
#
# COMPACT_ATOMS: atom_id res chain seq x y z
N MET A 1 -5.26 -2.44 -7.45
CA MET A 1 -5.84 -3.74 -7.08
C MET A 1 -4.98 -4.81 -7.69
N ALA A 2 -4.41 -5.70 -6.88
CA ALA A 2 -3.61 -6.83 -7.33
C ALA A 2 -4.32 -8.13 -6.93
N THR A 3 -4.18 -9.18 -7.75
CA THR A 3 -4.77 -10.50 -7.50
C THR A 3 -3.67 -11.55 -7.61
N PHE A 4 -3.59 -12.43 -6.62
CA PHE A 4 -2.58 -13.47 -6.50
C PHE A 4 -3.26 -14.84 -6.37
N ASP A 5 -2.83 -15.81 -7.15
CA ASP A 5 -3.33 -17.18 -7.06
C ASP A 5 -2.75 -17.89 -5.83
N ILE A 6 -3.60 -18.63 -5.13
CA ILE A 6 -3.24 -19.41 -3.95
C ILE A 6 -2.66 -20.75 -4.39
N ALA A 7 -1.50 -21.10 -3.86
CA ALA A 7 -0.84 -22.40 -4.10
C ALA A 7 -1.16 -23.43 -3.03
N PHE A 8 -1.09 -23.04 -1.77
CA PHE A 8 -1.34 -23.91 -0.61
C PHE A 8 -2.13 -23.15 0.45
N HIS A 9 -2.87 -23.92 1.25
CA HIS A 9 -3.52 -23.44 2.46
C HIS A 9 -3.31 -24.40 3.62
N THR A 10 -3.37 -23.86 4.83
CA THR A 10 -3.49 -24.60 6.09
C THR A 10 -4.25 -23.75 7.09
N ARG A 11 -4.91 -24.36 8.06
CA ARG A 11 -5.45 -23.70 9.25
C ARG A 11 -4.96 -24.44 10.47
N LEU A 12 -4.41 -23.69 11.43
CA LEU A 12 -3.96 -24.21 12.71
C LEU A 12 -4.28 -23.18 13.79
N GLU A 13 -4.97 -23.61 14.86
CA GLU A 13 -5.31 -22.76 16.02
C GLU A 13 -5.99 -21.44 15.61
N ASP A 14 -7.03 -21.52 14.76
CA ASP A 14 -7.79 -20.35 14.25
C ASP A 14 -6.94 -19.34 13.46
N VAL A 15 -5.80 -19.75 12.91
CA VAL A 15 -4.99 -18.99 11.97
C VAL A 15 -4.93 -19.72 10.64
N VAL A 16 -5.34 -19.02 9.59
CA VAL A 16 -5.17 -19.50 8.21
C VAL A 16 -3.86 -18.97 7.66
N VAL A 17 -3.10 -19.85 7.06
CA VAL A 17 -1.90 -19.55 6.28
C VAL A 17 -2.18 -19.85 4.82
N LEU A 18 -2.14 -18.84 3.98
CA LEU A 18 -2.19 -18.98 2.53
C LEU A 18 -0.80 -18.74 1.95
N GLN A 19 -0.38 -19.58 1.04
CA GLN A 19 0.86 -19.40 0.29
C GLN A 19 0.51 -19.13 -1.18
N THR A 20 1.10 -18.09 -1.76
CA THR A 20 0.88 -17.72 -3.16
C THR A 20 1.99 -18.23 -4.07
N PHE A 21 1.70 -18.38 -5.38
CA PHE A 21 2.70 -18.80 -6.36
C PHE A 21 3.81 -17.77 -6.61
N VAL A 22 3.50 -16.49 -6.36
CA VAL A 22 4.43 -15.38 -6.59
C VAL A 22 4.53 -14.53 -5.34
N SER A 23 5.61 -13.78 -5.19
CA SER A 23 5.77 -12.84 -4.10
C SER A 23 4.69 -11.75 -4.14
N THR A 24 4.22 -11.36 -2.97
CA THR A 24 3.21 -10.32 -2.81
C THR A 24 3.81 -9.11 -2.12
N ASP A 25 3.19 -7.96 -2.35
CA ASP A 25 3.49 -6.74 -1.60
C ASP A 25 2.60 -6.56 -0.35
N ILE A 26 1.81 -7.57 -0.01
CA ILE A 26 0.93 -7.59 1.16
C ILE A 26 1.78 -7.52 2.43
N GLN A 27 1.32 -6.72 3.39
CA GLN A 27 1.97 -6.54 4.69
C GLN A 27 1.02 -6.81 5.84
N THR A 28 1.58 -6.98 7.02
CA THR A 28 0.81 -7.01 8.28
C THR A 28 -0.07 -5.75 8.39
N ALA A 29 -1.30 -5.94 8.84
CA ALA A 29 -2.38 -4.97 8.94
C ALA A 29 -3.05 -4.57 7.60
N ASP A 30 -2.62 -5.09 6.45
CA ASP A 30 -3.34 -4.91 5.20
C ASP A 30 -4.68 -5.65 5.21
N SER A 31 -5.69 -5.09 4.52
CA SER A 31 -6.96 -5.77 4.27
C SER A 31 -6.88 -6.54 2.96
N ILE A 32 -7.22 -7.82 2.99
CA ILE A 32 -7.26 -8.72 1.83
C ILE A 32 -8.64 -9.31 1.66
N THR A 33 -9.00 -9.64 0.42
CA THR A 33 -10.18 -10.44 0.11
C THR A 33 -9.74 -11.78 -0.49
N VAL A 34 -10.11 -12.87 0.17
CA VAL A 34 -9.85 -14.24 -0.25
C VAL A 34 -11.10 -14.80 -0.92
N ALA A 35 -10.96 -15.32 -2.11
CA ALA A 35 -12.06 -15.91 -2.88
C ALA A 35 -11.69 -17.29 -3.42
N GLY A 36 -12.66 -18.22 -3.39
CA GLY A 36 -12.48 -19.57 -3.94
C GLY A 36 -11.60 -20.51 -3.11
N ALA A 37 -11.18 -20.10 -1.91
CA ALA A 37 -10.51 -20.98 -0.95
C ALA A 37 -11.51 -21.95 -0.33
N SER A 38 -11.11 -23.22 -0.15
CA SER A 38 -11.93 -24.27 0.48
C SER A 38 -11.99 -24.10 2.00
N HIS A 39 -12.72 -24.99 2.67
CA HIS A 39 -12.84 -25.05 4.14
C HIS A 39 -13.32 -23.76 4.82
N GLY A 40 -14.13 -22.95 4.11
CA GLY A 40 -14.69 -21.72 4.66
C GLY A 40 -13.69 -20.57 4.80
N MET A 41 -12.49 -20.67 4.23
CA MET A 41 -11.41 -19.69 4.34
C MET A 41 -11.59 -18.46 3.43
N SER A 42 -12.72 -18.35 2.71
CA SER A 42 -13.03 -17.21 1.83
C SER A 42 -13.71 -16.08 2.60
N GLY A 43 -13.28 -14.85 2.38
CA GLY A 43 -13.81 -13.67 3.07
C GLY A 43 -12.91 -12.46 2.93
N THR A 44 -13.21 -11.43 3.72
CA THR A 44 -12.32 -10.25 3.84
C THR A 44 -11.70 -10.24 5.22
N TYR A 45 -10.38 -10.20 5.26
CA TYR A 45 -9.60 -10.38 6.48
C TYR A 45 -8.52 -9.32 6.60
N THR A 46 -8.04 -9.10 7.84
CA THR A 46 -6.84 -8.32 8.11
C THR A 46 -5.65 -9.27 8.27
N VAL A 47 -4.58 -8.99 7.57
CA VAL A 47 -3.33 -9.76 7.64
C VAL A 47 -2.68 -9.57 9.01
N ILE A 48 -2.38 -10.67 9.70
CA ILE A 48 -1.73 -10.64 11.02
C ILE A 48 -0.21 -10.86 10.92
N SER A 49 0.26 -11.57 9.88
CA SER A 49 1.70 -11.76 9.65
C SER A 49 1.97 -12.12 8.18
N THR A 50 3.18 -11.80 7.72
CA THR A 50 3.75 -12.23 6.45
C THR A 50 5.15 -12.80 6.63
N GLU A 51 5.49 -13.22 7.86
CA GLU A 51 6.80 -13.80 8.18
C GLU A 51 7.08 -15.03 7.31
N PRO A 52 8.27 -15.10 6.66
CA PRO A 52 8.59 -16.17 5.71
C PRO A 52 9.08 -17.45 6.37
N TYR A 53 8.46 -17.85 7.48
CA TYR A 53 8.82 -19.05 8.25
C TYR A 53 7.60 -19.90 8.56
N LEU A 54 7.81 -21.21 8.72
CA LEU A 54 6.72 -22.14 8.98
C LEU A 54 5.98 -21.76 10.27
N TYR A 55 4.69 -21.44 10.15
CA TYR A 55 3.82 -21.25 11.30
C TYR A 55 3.52 -22.60 11.96
N ILE A 56 3.71 -22.67 13.29
CA ILE A 56 3.58 -23.90 14.07
C ILE A 56 2.54 -23.81 15.20
N GLY A 57 1.85 -22.71 15.35
CA GLY A 57 0.80 -22.51 16.36
C GLY A 57 0.93 -21.20 17.11
N LYS A 58 0.29 -21.13 18.27
CA LYS A 58 0.34 -19.99 19.19
C LYS A 58 0.96 -20.42 20.52
N ASP A 59 1.56 -19.46 21.22
CA ASP A 59 1.98 -19.66 22.61
C ASP A 59 0.81 -19.49 23.60
N ALA A 60 1.10 -19.62 24.89
CA ALA A 60 0.10 -19.49 25.95
C ALA A 60 -0.49 -18.05 26.05
N GLU A 61 0.23 -17.06 25.57
CA GLU A 61 -0.13 -15.66 25.50
C GLU A 61 -0.93 -15.31 24.23
N GLY A 62 -0.94 -16.23 23.22
CA GLY A 62 -1.65 -16.08 21.94
C GLY A 62 -0.78 -15.49 20.82
N ASP A 63 0.53 -15.35 21.05
CA ASP A 63 1.48 -14.89 20.05
C ASP A 63 1.81 -15.99 19.04
N LEU A 64 2.07 -15.60 17.79
CA LEU A 64 2.34 -16.53 16.71
C LEU A 64 3.72 -17.16 16.85
N LEU A 65 3.79 -18.48 16.80
CA LEU A 65 5.02 -19.25 16.84
C LEU A 65 5.44 -19.70 15.44
N PHE A 66 6.73 -19.54 15.14
CA PHE A 66 7.32 -19.94 13.87
C PHE A 66 8.52 -20.85 14.06
N ASP A 67 8.64 -21.85 13.20
CA ASP A 67 9.89 -22.60 13.04
C ASP A 67 10.83 -21.83 12.11
N TRP A 68 11.79 -21.13 12.70
CA TRP A 68 12.78 -20.31 12.00
C TRP A 68 13.78 -21.12 11.15
N SER A 69 13.79 -22.44 11.27
CA SER A 69 14.62 -23.32 10.44
C SER A 69 13.98 -23.66 9.09
N VAL A 70 12.67 -23.44 8.95
CA VAL A 70 11.91 -23.80 7.74
C VAL A 70 11.37 -22.55 7.07
N ILE A 71 11.95 -22.21 5.92
CA ILE A 71 11.53 -21.05 5.14
C ILE A 71 10.27 -21.39 4.34
N MET A 72 9.25 -20.54 4.46
CA MET A 72 7.98 -20.61 3.77
C MET A 72 7.71 -19.27 3.09
N GLU A 73 8.27 -19.10 1.90
CA GLU A 73 8.12 -17.85 1.14
C GLU A 73 6.67 -17.60 0.70
N ASN A 74 6.33 -16.33 0.48
CA ASN A 74 5.07 -15.86 -0.10
C ASN A 74 3.83 -16.24 0.71
N GLN A 75 3.95 -16.34 2.03
CA GLN A 75 2.80 -16.64 2.88
C GLN A 75 2.14 -15.39 3.44
N VAL A 76 0.83 -15.51 3.65
CA VAL A 76 -0.03 -14.49 4.25
C VAL A 76 -0.87 -15.17 5.32
N LEU A 77 -0.82 -14.67 6.55
CA LEU A 77 -1.53 -15.19 7.70
C LEU A 77 -2.66 -14.25 8.11
N TYR A 78 -3.82 -14.82 8.43
CA TYR A 78 -4.97 -14.08 9.00
C TYR A 78 -5.75 -14.95 9.99
N ALA A 79 -6.47 -14.31 10.90
CA ALA A 79 -7.31 -15.01 11.86
C ALA A 79 -8.64 -15.41 11.21
N ASP A 80 -9.00 -16.68 11.33
CA ASP A 80 -10.26 -17.23 10.87
C ASP A 80 -10.57 -18.53 11.64
N ALA A 81 -11.59 -18.47 12.50
CA ALA A 81 -11.96 -19.59 13.37
C ALA A 81 -12.52 -20.75 12.57
N GLY A 82 -12.12 -21.95 12.93
CA GLY A 82 -12.60 -23.18 12.29
C GLY A 82 -11.79 -24.41 12.65
N GLU A 83 -12.17 -25.54 12.10
CA GLU A 83 -11.41 -26.78 12.29
C GLU A 83 -10.02 -26.67 11.67
N ASP A 84 -9.03 -27.28 12.31
CA ASP A 84 -7.67 -27.35 11.79
C ASP A 84 -7.65 -28.10 10.45
N VAL A 85 -6.90 -27.56 9.52
CA VAL A 85 -6.76 -28.13 8.17
C VAL A 85 -5.28 -28.30 7.88
N GLU A 86 -4.88 -29.54 7.56
CA GLU A 86 -3.50 -29.82 7.17
C GLU A 86 -3.13 -29.09 5.87
N ARG A 87 -1.83 -28.78 5.74
CA ARG A 87 -1.32 -28.11 4.55
C ARG A 87 -1.60 -28.94 3.29
N SER A 88 -2.35 -28.34 2.39
CA SER A 88 -2.72 -28.97 1.12
C SER A 88 -2.71 -27.96 -0.03
N VAL A 89 -2.67 -28.49 -1.26
CA VAL A 89 -2.79 -27.65 -2.47
C VAL A 89 -4.14 -26.97 -2.46
N ALA A 90 -4.14 -25.69 -2.73
CA ALA A 90 -5.33 -24.86 -2.73
C ALA A 90 -5.63 -24.29 -4.13
N THR A 91 -6.87 -23.90 -4.29
CA THR A 91 -7.34 -23.05 -5.38
C THR A 91 -7.90 -21.78 -4.79
N GLY A 92 -8.06 -20.76 -5.61
CA GLY A 92 -8.60 -19.47 -5.19
C GLY A 92 -7.61 -18.34 -5.36
N THR A 93 -8.04 -17.16 -4.96
CA THR A 93 -7.26 -15.93 -5.15
C THR A 93 -7.27 -15.07 -3.90
N ILE A 94 -6.17 -14.37 -3.68
CA ILE A 94 -6.09 -13.24 -2.75
C ILE A 94 -6.16 -11.96 -3.58
N THR A 95 -7.13 -11.12 -3.31
CA THR A 95 -7.22 -9.78 -3.89
C THR A 95 -6.84 -8.75 -2.84
N TRP A 96 -5.94 -7.84 -3.20
CA TRP A 96 -5.45 -6.79 -2.34
C TRP A 96 -5.54 -5.44 -3.03
N THR A 97 -6.07 -4.46 -2.30
CA THR A 97 -6.16 -3.08 -2.75
C THR A 97 -5.49 -2.19 -1.73
N GLN A 98 -4.38 -1.61 -2.11
CA GLN A 98 -3.67 -0.64 -1.27
C GLN A 98 -4.36 0.72 -1.41
N THR A 99 -5.02 1.18 -0.35
CA THR A 99 -5.66 2.50 -0.33
C THR A 99 -5.02 3.35 0.77
N CYS A 100 -4.20 4.31 0.35
CA CYS A 100 -3.61 5.30 1.24
C CYS A 100 -4.53 6.52 1.33
N THR A 101 -4.77 7.05 2.55
CA THR A 101 -5.70 8.16 2.81
C THR A 101 -5.04 9.29 3.61
N TRP A 102 -3.78 9.62 3.32
CA TRP A 102 -3.00 10.64 4.05
C TRP A 102 -3.52 12.05 3.88
N ILE A 103 -4.02 12.37 2.68
CA ILE A 103 -4.62 13.67 2.38
C ILE A 103 -6.03 13.50 1.81
N THR A 104 -6.83 14.54 1.96
CA THR A 104 -8.21 14.60 1.46
C THR A 104 -8.35 15.58 0.30
N ASN A 105 -9.41 15.45 -0.49
CA ASN A 105 -9.75 16.37 -1.56
C ASN A 105 -9.83 17.83 -1.08
N GLN A 106 -10.39 18.05 0.11
CA GLN A 106 -10.51 19.39 0.68
C GLN A 106 -9.14 20.02 0.94
N MET A 107 -8.16 19.27 1.45
CA MET A 107 -6.80 19.79 1.65
C MET A 107 -6.14 20.23 0.34
N VAL A 108 -6.43 19.53 -0.77
CA VAL A 108 -5.91 19.93 -2.08
C VAL A 108 -6.63 21.15 -2.63
N LEU A 109 -7.96 21.24 -2.47
CA LEU A 109 -8.76 22.42 -2.84
C LEU A 109 -8.30 23.66 -2.09
N ASP A 110 -8.10 23.55 -0.79
CA ASP A 110 -7.61 24.66 0.07
C ASP A 110 -6.22 25.13 -0.38
N TRP A 111 -5.33 24.18 -0.69
CA TRP A 111 -4.00 24.49 -1.22
C TRP A 111 -4.03 25.22 -2.58
N LEU A 112 -4.97 24.82 -3.44
CA LEU A 112 -5.15 25.44 -4.76
C LEU A 112 -5.91 26.78 -4.71
N GLY A 113 -6.55 27.10 -3.58
CA GLY A 113 -7.40 28.29 -3.43
C GLY A 113 -8.70 28.19 -4.24
N ILE A 114 -9.22 26.96 -4.46
CA ILE A 114 -10.43 26.72 -5.23
C ILE A 114 -11.64 26.65 -4.28
N SER A 115 -12.50 27.65 -4.32
CA SER A 115 -13.75 27.69 -3.56
C SER A 115 -14.76 28.65 -4.22
N PRO A 116 -15.99 28.20 -4.59
CA PRO A 116 -16.45 26.82 -4.62
C PRO A 116 -15.86 26.00 -5.78
N ALA A 117 -15.66 24.69 -5.57
CA ALA A 117 -15.25 23.78 -6.64
C ALA A 117 -16.43 23.40 -7.52
N SER A 118 -16.24 23.34 -8.84
CA SER A 118 -17.23 22.77 -9.76
C SER A 118 -17.28 21.22 -9.62
N ALA A 119 -18.35 20.60 -10.11
CA ALA A 119 -18.44 19.13 -10.11
C ALA A 119 -17.29 18.47 -10.90
N ASN A 120 -16.86 19.08 -12.01
CA ASN A 120 -15.73 18.60 -12.80
C ASN A 120 -14.39 18.75 -12.06
N ASP A 121 -14.21 19.83 -11.28
CA ASP A 121 -13.02 20.00 -10.45
C ASP A 121 -12.98 18.98 -9.32
N THR A 122 -14.10 18.76 -8.66
CA THR A 122 -14.22 17.77 -7.58
C THR A 122 -13.88 16.36 -8.06
N ALA A 123 -14.41 15.96 -9.22
CA ALA A 123 -14.12 14.65 -9.80
C ALA A 123 -12.63 14.48 -10.14
N PHE A 124 -12.01 15.49 -10.73
CA PHE A 124 -10.61 15.41 -11.12
C PHE A 124 -9.65 15.53 -9.91
N ILE A 125 -9.99 16.35 -8.91
CA ILE A 125 -9.25 16.43 -7.65
C ILE A 125 -9.23 15.08 -6.93
N THR A 126 -10.34 14.33 -6.96
CA THR A 126 -10.35 12.97 -6.39
C THR A 126 -9.27 12.10 -7.02
N VAL A 127 -9.20 12.07 -8.34
CA VAL A 127 -8.16 11.30 -9.07
C VAL A 127 -6.76 11.77 -8.70
N CYS A 128 -6.53 13.09 -8.61
CA CYS A 128 -5.22 13.63 -8.23
C CYS A 128 -4.84 13.29 -6.79
N THR A 129 -5.79 13.35 -5.86
CA THR A 129 -5.61 13.02 -4.44
C THR A 129 -5.26 11.55 -4.26
N ASP A 130 -6.02 10.66 -4.91
CA ASP A 130 -5.78 9.21 -4.83
C ASP A 130 -4.41 8.84 -5.43
N ALA A 131 -4.07 9.41 -6.59
CA ALA A 131 -2.77 9.19 -7.22
C ALA A 131 -1.61 9.71 -6.36
N ALA A 132 -1.78 10.87 -5.71
CA ALA A 132 -0.76 11.44 -4.83
C ALA A 132 -0.55 10.61 -3.57
N ASN A 133 -1.64 10.18 -2.91
CA ASN A 133 -1.59 9.29 -1.76
C ASN A 133 -0.87 7.97 -2.11
N ALA A 134 -1.26 7.33 -3.21
CA ALA A 134 -0.68 6.06 -3.65
C ALA A 134 0.81 6.18 -3.99
N LEU A 135 1.22 7.26 -4.70
CA LEU A 135 2.62 7.46 -5.07
C LEU A 135 3.48 7.77 -3.84
N ALA A 136 3.02 8.67 -2.96
CA ALA A 136 3.76 9.04 -1.76
C ALA A 136 4.03 7.84 -0.87
N TYR A 137 2.99 7.03 -0.60
CA TYR A 137 3.11 5.80 0.17
C TYR A 137 4.10 4.82 -0.48
N ARG A 138 3.94 4.54 -1.78
CA ARG A 138 4.83 3.62 -2.50
C ARG A 138 6.29 4.08 -2.45
N ARG A 139 6.58 5.36 -2.69
CA ARG A 139 7.94 5.90 -2.67
C ARG A 139 8.60 5.80 -1.29
N ARG A 140 7.83 6.07 -0.24
CA ARG A 140 8.34 5.92 1.13
C ARG A 140 8.61 4.46 1.46
N ARG A 141 7.74 3.55 1.05
CA ARG A 141 7.95 2.12 1.21
C ARG A 141 9.19 1.63 0.45
N GLU A 142 9.38 2.04 -0.80
CA GLU A 142 10.59 1.77 -1.59
C GLU A 142 11.86 2.29 -0.89
N SER A 143 11.74 3.35 -0.08
CA SER A 143 12.82 3.92 0.74
C SER A 143 12.97 3.29 2.14
N GLY A 144 12.29 2.17 2.41
CA GLY A 144 12.41 1.39 3.64
C GLY A 144 11.55 1.89 4.81
N TYR A 145 10.59 2.81 4.59
CA TYR A 145 9.67 3.23 5.64
C TYR A 145 8.48 2.28 5.75
N THR A 146 8.06 2.00 6.99
CA THR A 146 6.83 1.24 7.30
C THR A 146 5.80 2.20 7.86
N ASP A 147 4.97 2.76 6.99
CA ASP A 147 3.99 3.77 7.35
C ASP A 147 2.57 3.18 7.39
N SER A 148 1.69 3.75 8.22
CA SER A 148 0.26 3.46 8.22
C SER A 148 -0.38 3.97 6.92
N LEU A 149 -1.33 3.22 6.36
CA LEU A 149 -2.11 3.64 5.19
C LEU A 149 -3.12 4.76 5.51
N SER A 150 -3.59 4.84 6.75
CA SER A 150 -4.63 5.80 7.18
C SER A 150 -4.08 7.03 7.89
N THR A 151 -2.86 6.98 8.42
CA THR A 151 -2.27 8.06 9.20
C THR A 151 -0.99 8.55 8.53
N VAL A 152 -0.98 9.81 8.12
CA VAL A 152 0.23 10.43 7.54
C VAL A 152 1.33 10.49 8.61
N PRO A 153 2.57 10.08 8.28
CA PRO A 153 3.63 9.95 9.29
C PRO A 153 4.12 11.29 9.85
N SER A 154 4.06 12.37 9.05
CA SER A 154 4.55 13.70 9.47
C SER A 154 3.97 14.84 8.63
N GLY A 155 4.15 16.09 9.10
CA GLY A 155 3.64 17.27 8.42
C GLY A 155 4.33 17.58 7.09
N ASP A 156 5.61 17.26 6.96
CA ASP A 156 6.38 17.40 5.72
C ASP A 156 5.92 16.41 4.65
N VAL A 157 5.69 15.14 5.01
CA VAL A 157 5.11 14.13 4.13
C VAL A 157 3.72 14.56 3.66
N LYS A 158 2.88 15.08 4.58
CA LYS A 158 1.57 15.62 4.25
C LYS A 158 1.65 16.74 3.23
N LEU A 159 2.54 17.73 3.49
CA LEU A 159 2.74 18.87 2.61
C LEU A 159 3.22 18.42 1.22
N GLY A 160 4.22 17.56 1.15
CA GLY A 160 4.73 17.01 -0.13
C GLY A 160 3.65 16.30 -0.93
N THR A 161 2.76 15.56 -0.26
CA THR A 161 1.64 14.87 -0.90
C THR A 161 0.59 15.84 -1.45
N ILE A 162 0.25 16.90 -0.69
CA ILE A 162 -0.65 17.97 -1.16
C ILE A 162 -0.04 18.72 -2.36
N MET A 163 1.25 19.08 -2.29
CA MET A 163 1.96 19.75 -3.39
C MET A 163 1.95 18.90 -4.67
N TYR A 164 2.16 17.59 -4.54
CA TYR A 164 2.11 16.68 -5.68
C TYR A 164 0.70 16.59 -6.28
N ALA A 165 -0.34 16.42 -5.45
CA ALA A 165 -1.72 16.42 -5.92
C ALA A 165 -2.10 17.72 -6.64
N GLY A 166 -1.68 18.87 -6.08
CA GLY A 166 -1.86 20.20 -6.69
C GLY A 166 -1.13 20.35 -8.03
N SER A 167 0.06 19.76 -8.17
CA SER A 167 0.80 19.77 -9.44
C SER A 167 0.09 18.95 -10.52
N LEU A 168 -0.43 17.75 -10.16
CA LEU A 168 -1.24 16.92 -11.07
C LEU A 168 -2.49 17.66 -11.54
N TYR A 169 -3.17 18.36 -10.62
CA TYR A 169 -4.36 19.14 -10.99
C TYR A 169 -4.04 20.26 -12.00
N ARG A 170 -2.95 21.01 -11.79
CA ARG A 170 -2.51 22.09 -12.67
C ARG A 170 -2.09 21.61 -14.07
N GLN A 171 -1.68 20.34 -14.19
CA GLN A 171 -1.32 19.72 -15.47
C GLN A 171 -2.55 19.31 -16.29
N ARG A 172 -3.77 19.46 -15.76
CA ARG A 172 -5.02 19.13 -16.45
C ARG A 172 -5.13 19.91 -17.76
N GLY A 173 -5.25 19.20 -18.88
CA GLY A 173 -5.54 19.76 -20.20
C GLY A 173 -4.36 20.47 -20.89
N SER A 174 -3.15 20.47 -20.33
CA SER A 174 -1.98 21.01 -21.01
C SER A 174 -1.19 19.89 -21.70
N VAL A 175 -1.44 19.71 -23.00
CA VAL A 175 -0.64 18.81 -23.84
C VAL A 175 0.80 19.33 -23.97
N ASP A 176 0.98 20.65 -23.86
CA ASP A 176 2.28 21.34 -23.95
C ASP A 176 3.15 21.18 -22.68
N SER A 177 2.59 20.76 -21.56
CA SER A 177 3.37 20.55 -20.33
C SER A 177 4.32 19.35 -20.38
N TYR A 178 4.16 18.44 -21.32
CA TYR A 178 5.13 17.36 -21.55
C TYR A 178 6.48 17.88 -22.04
N GLN A 179 6.51 18.96 -22.80
CA GLN A 179 7.77 19.58 -23.28
C GLN A 179 8.50 20.38 -22.21
N SER A 180 7.76 20.90 -21.21
CA SER A 180 8.38 21.64 -20.11
C SER A 180 9.10 20.76 -19.10
N PHE A 181 8.85 19.46 -19.06
CA PHE A 181 9.59 18.52 -18.19
C PHE A 181 11.05 18.38 -18.57
N GLU A 182 11.40 18.47 -19.85
CA GLU A 182 12.82 18.44 -20.31
C GLU A 182 13.53 19.78 -20.08
N ALA A 183 12.80 20.90 -20.10
CA ALA A 183 13.37 22.22 -19.84
C ALA A 183 13.74 22.43 -18.37
N PHE A 184 13.24 21.62 -17.44
CA PHE A 184 13.56 21.67 -16.02
C PHE A 184 14.91 21.05 -15.63
N ALA A 185 15.58 20.39 -16.55
CA ALA A 185 16.86 19.73 -16.26
C ALA A 185 18.06 20.69 -16.14
N GLY A 186 17.92 22.00 -16.39
CA GLY A 186 19.04 22.95 -16.47
C GLY A 186 18.96 24.22 -15.64
N GLY A 187 17.88 24.48 -14.93
CA GLY A 187 17.73 25.70 -14.10
C GLY A 187 17.31 25.34 -12.67
N GLY A 188 17.70 26.12 -11.68
CA GLY A 188 17.39 25.89 -10.27
C GLY A 188 15.93 25.47 -10.08
N ALA A 189 15.73 24.34 -9.43
CA ALA A 189 14.41 23.71 -9.30
C ALA A 189 13.39 24.69 -8.71
N PRO A 190 12.28 25.00 -9.44
CA PRO A 190 11.25 25.86 -8.87
C PRO A 190 10.64 25.21 -7.64
N VAL A 191 10.19 26.04 -6.71
CA VAL A 191 9.48 25.61 -5.51
C VAL A 191 8.31 24.72 -5.93
N GLY A 192 8.32 23.45 -5.44
CA GLY A 192 7.36 22.42 -5.87
C GLY A 192 7.88 21.47 -6.95
N SER A 193 9.19 21.46 -7.24
CA SER A 193 9.79 20.44 -8.10
C SER A 193 9.66 19.04 -7.50
N MET A 194 9.67 18.00 -8.35
CA MET A 194 9.63 16.61 -7.88
C MET A 194 10.77 16.30 -6.89
N GLY A 195 11.95 16.93 -7.06
CA GLY A 195 13.06 16.79 -6.12
C GLY A 195 12.75 17.31 -4.72
N GLU A 196 12.03 18.43 -4.62
CA GLU A 196 11.59 18.96 -3.32
C GLU A 196 10.51 18.07 -2.69
N ILE A 197 9.55 17.60 -3.48
CA ILE A 197 8.52 16.66 -3.02
C ILE A 197 9.16 15.37 -2.49
N LEU A 198 10.12 14.78 -3.22
CA LEU A 198 10.85 13.59 -2.78
C LEU A 198 11.64 13.85 -1.49
N ARG A 199 12.18 15.05 -1.31
CA ARG A 199 12.85 15.47 -0.06
C ARG A 199 11.87 15.54 1.11
N LEU A 200 10.68 16.11 0.90
CA LEU A 200 9.60 16.17 1.90
C LEU A 200 9.10 14.78 2.27
N TRP A 201 9.07 13.84 1.32
CA TRP A 201 8.75 12.45 1.59
C TRP A 201 9.90 11.67 2.27
N GLY A 202 11.08 12.26 2.39
CA GLY A 202 12.26 11.60 2.95
C GLY A 202 12.92 10.56 2.02
N CYS A 203 12.54 10.54 0.73
CA CYS A 203 12.96 9.53 -0.23
C CYS A 203 14.32 9.82 -0.89
N ASN A 204 14.97 10.95 -0.59
CA ASN A 204 16.27 11.35 -1.15
C ASN A 204 17.48 10.92 -0.30
N ARG A 205 17.29 10.04 0.67
CA ARG A 205 18.43 9.50 1.42
C ARG A 205 19.15 8.47 0.55
N ALA A 206 20.46 8.67 0.31
CA ALA A 206 21.30 7.62 -0.21
C ALA A 206 21.15 6.41 0.72
N GLN A 207 20.65 5.29 0.20
CA GLN A 207 20.66 4.04 0.95
C GLN A 207 22.13 3.67 1.10
N VAL A 208 22.66 3.80 2.29
CA VAL A 208 23.95 3.25 2.66
C VAL A 208 23.70 1.75 2.82
N ALA A 209 24.19 0.99 1.84
CA ALA A 209 24.19 -0.46 1.91
C ALA A 209 25.21 -0.93 2.96
#